data_99cfaf7b06807de0c29b1e56ad84e49a
#
_entry.id   99cfaf7b06807de0c29b1e56ad84e49a
#
_cell.length_a   1.000
_cell.length_b   1.000
_cell.length_c   1.000
_cell.angle_alpha   90.00
_cell.angle_beta   90.00
_cell.angle_gamma   90.00
#
_symmetry.space_group_name_H-M   'P 1'
#
loop_
_entity.id
_entity.type
_entity.pdbx_description
1 polymer ?
#
loop_
_entity_poly.entity_id
_entity_poly.type
_entity_poly.pdbx_seq_one_letter_code
_entity_poly.pdbx_strand_id
1 'polypeptide(L)'
;MLKTLFTVIVACQAMLWAADAAIWKSPANVNSPEVQKVMQVLSAAETVSGTFVQKRTVVKIKRTFESTGRFKISQKEGITWDMEKPFASKLVITDSKIVQTNEDGSQVEMASSENVIFREIAASMRAVLGGNLAVLQNRFELYFLKTKNGWNVGLVPKEKTIRSAISSIVLEGDGNLKKVELVDGEGNVLTYEFEQSGK
;
A
#
# COMPACT_ATOMS: atom_id res chain seq x y z
N MET A 1 6.20 16.93 -39.44
CA MET A 1 6.69 17.08 -38.06
C MET A 1 5.71 16.64 -36.95
N LEU A 2 4.48 16.21 -37.24
CA LEU A 2 3.47 15.84 -36.24
C LEU A 2 3.47 14.32 -35.89
N LYS A 3 4.11 13.47 -36.69
CA LYS A 3 4.14 12.01 -36.49
C LYS A 3 5.19 11.53 -35.49
N THR A 4 6.23 12.31 -35.21
CA THR A 4 7.35 11.95 -34.32
C THR A 4 7.02 12.20 -32.85
N LEU A 5 6.05 13.08 -32.52
CA LEU A 5 5.68 13.39 -31.15
C LEU A 5 4.78 12.30 -30.50
N PHE A 6 4.01 11.59 -31.32
CA PHE A 6 3.09 10.54 -30.85
C PHE A 6 3.82 9.24 -30.45
N THR A 7 4.98 8.98 -31.05
CA THR A 7 5.75 7.75 -30.83
C THR A 7 6.50 7.77 -29.48
N VAL A 8 6.88 8.95 -28.99
CA VAL A 8 7.62 9.09 -27.72
C VAL A 8 6.69 8.93 -26.51
N ILE A 9 5.43 9.36 -26.61
CA ILE A 9 4.46 9.25 -25.50
C ILE A 9 4.00 7.80 -25.28
N VAL A 10 3.89 7.01 -26.36
CA VAL A 10 3.50 5.59 -26.27
C VAL A 10 4.63 4.73 -25.70
N ALA A 11 5.89 5.06 -25.96
CA ALA A 11 7.05 4.33 -25.43
C ALA A 11 7.23 4.52 -23.91
N CYS A 12 6.86 5.69 -23.37
CA CYS A 12 6.98 5.96 -21.95
C CYS A 12 5.90 5.22 -21.11
N GLN A 13 4.71 5.02 -21.66
CA GLN A 13 3.65 4.25 -21.01
C GLN A 13 3.93 2.74 -20.99
N ALA A 14 4.58 2.22 -22.03
CA ALA A 14 4.96 0.80 -22.10
C ALA A 14 6.05 0.43 -21.10
N MET A 15 6.91 1.37 -20.68
CA MET A 15 7.95 1.12 -19.68
C MET A 15 7.41 1.02 -18.23
N LEU A 16 6.32 1.72 -17.91
CA LEU A 16 5.67 1.61 -16.60
C LEU A 16 5.00 0.24 -16.40
N TRP A 17 4.39 -0.31 -17.42
CA TRP A 17 3.76 -1.64 -17.38
C TRP A 17 4.76 -2.80 -17.35
N ALA A 18 5.98 -2.59 -17.87
CA ALA A 18 7.01 -3.62 -17.88
C ALA A 18 7.66 -3.82 -16.49
N ALA A 19 7.74 -2.78 -15.66
CA ALA A 19 8.28 -2.88 -14.31
C ALA A 19 7.32 -3.64 -13.38
N ASP A 20 6.00 -3.41 -13.48
CA ASP A 20 4.98 -4.12 -12.72
C ASP A 20 4.93 -5.62 -13.07
N ALA A 21 5.12 -5.98 -14.34
CA ALA A 21 5.13 -7.38 -14.76
C ALA A 21 6.37 -8.15 -14.27
N ALA A 22 7.47 -7.48 -13.96
CA ALA A 22 8.73 -8.11 -13.55
C ALA A 22 8.68 -8.62 -12.11
N ILE A 23 7.97 -7.91 -11.21
CA ILE A 23 7.88 -8.31 -9.80
C ILE A 23 7.22 -9.68 -9.66
N TRP A 24 6.15 -9.97 -10.42
CA TRP A 24 5.39 -11.22 -10.32
C TRP A 24 6.12 -12.45 -10.86
N LYS A 25 7.29 -12.25 -11.49
CA LYS A 25 8.19 -13.33 -11.95
C LYS A 25 9.33 -13.59 -10.98
N SER A 26 9.38 -12.89 -9.85
CA SER A 26 10.48 -12.91 -8.89
C SER A 26 10.00 -13.34 -7.49
N PRO A 27 9.68 -14.63 -7.27
CA PRO A 27 9.29 -15.13 -5.95
C PRO A 27 10.37 -14.77 -4.91
N ALA A 28 9.94 -14.30 -3.74
CA ALA A 28 10.87 -13.85 -2.71
C ALA A 28 11.56 -15.04 -2.02
N ASN A 29 12.89 -15.04 -2.02
CA ASN A 29 13.62 -15.85 -1.07
C ASN A 29 13.71 -15.10 0.26
N VAL A 30 12.83 -15.45 1.18
CA VAL A 30 12.70 -14.78 2.49
C VAL A 30 13.93 -14.89 3.38
N ASN A 31 14.82 -15.85 3.10
CA ASN A 31 16.08 -16.03 3.82
C ASN A 31 17.23 -15.24 3.16
N SER A 32 16.98 -14.56 2.04
CA SER A 32 18.01 -13.76 1.41
C SER A 32 18.34 -12.51 2.24
N PRO A 33 19.62 -12.09 2.31
CA PRO A 33 20.02 -10.90 3.04
C PRO A 33 19.31 -9.62 2.60
N GLU A 34 18.98 -9.54 1.31
CA GLU A 34 18.27 -8.39 0.73
C GLU A 34 16.86 -8.26 1.27
N VAL A 35 16.10 -9.35 1.28
CA VAL A 35 14.72 -9.37 1.83
C VAL A 35 14.74 -9.07 3.32
N GLN A 36 15.66 -9.70 4.06
CA GLN A 36 15.82 -9.47 5.50
C GLN A 36 16.15 -8.00 5.79
N LYS A 37 17.04 -7.39 5.02
CA LYS A 37 17.41 -5.98 5.16
C LYS A 37 16.21 -5.04 4.93
N VAL A 38 15.40 -5.29 3.90
CA VAL A 38 14.20 -4.48 3.64
C VAL A 38 13.21 -4.61 4.80
N MET A 39 12.99 -5.82 5.32
CA MET A 39 12.10 -6.02 6.46
C MET A 39 12.62 -5.31 7.72
N GLN A 40 13.92 -5.32 7.98
CA GLN A 40 14.53 -4.57 9.08
C GLN A 40 14.33 -3.06 8.92
N VAL A 41 14.48 -2.52 7.72
CA VAL A 41 14.24 -1.10 7.44
C VAL A 41 12.79 -0.72 7.70
N LEU A 42 11.83 -1.55 7.26
CA LEU A 42 10.40 -1.31 7.48
C LEU A 42 10.02 -1.39 8.96
N SER A 43 10.70 -2.24 9.75
CA SER A 43 10.42 -2.42 11.19
C SER A 43 11.20 -1.50 12.11
N ALA A 44 12.15 -0.72 11.59
CA ALA A 44 13.11 0.04 12.42
C ALA A 44 12.47 1.15 13.25
N ALA A 45 11.28 1.62 12.92
CA ALA A 45 10.60 2.70 13.62
C ALA A 45 9.37 2.17 14.38
N GLU A 46 9.28 2.48 15.69
CA GLU A 46 8.05 2.21 16.47
C GLU A 46 6.85 3.02 15.97
N THR A 47 7.12 4.19 15.44
CA THR A 47 6.11 5.09 14.85
C THR A 47 6.66 5.72 13.59
N VAL A 48 5.86 5.70 12.54
CA VAL A 48 6.11 6.37 11.28
C VAL A 48 4.95 7.34 11.01
N SER A 49 5.27 8.58 10.64
CA SER A 49 4.27 9.57 10.28
C SER A 49 4.72 10.40 9.10
N GLY A 50 3.79 11.07 8.45
CA GLY A 50 4.07 11.91 7.30
C GLY A 50 2.82 12.34 6.57
N THR A 51 3.01 12.75 5.32
CA THR A 51 1.95 13.09 4.39
C THR A 51 1.81 12.01 3.31
N PHE A 52 0.65 11.95 2.69
CA PHE A 52 0.42 11.09 1.55
C PHE A 52 -0.36 11.81 0.44
N VAL A 53 -0.10 11.37 -0.78
CA VAL A 53 -0.97 11.59 -1.93
C VAL A 53 -1.56 10.23 -2.33
N GLN A 54 -2.88 10.16 -2.36
CA GLN A 54 -3.62 8.98 -2.78
C GLN A 54 -4.22 9.22 -4.16
N LYS A 55 -4.04 8.26 -5.07
CA LYS A 55 -4.69 8.24 -6.39
C LYS A 55 -5.53 6.96 -6.50
N ARG A 56 -6.83 7.12 -6.70
CA ARG A 56 -7.75 6.00 -6.94
C ARG A 56 -8.23 6.01 -8.38
N THR A 57 -7.77 5.06 -9.16
CA THR A 57 -8.22 4.85 -10.54
C THR A 57 -9.33 3.81 -10.56
N VAL A 58 -10.53 4.25 -10.94
CA VAL A 58 -11.70 3.38 -11.12
C VAL A 58 -11.78 2.99 -12.60
N VAL A 59 -11.45 1.74 -12.90
CA VAL A 59 -11.28 1.23 -14.28
C VAL A 59 -12.60 1.32 -15.06
N LYS A 60 -13.70 0.94 -14.44
CA LYS A 60 -15.02 0.91 -15.08
C LYS A 60 -15.47 2.25 -15.66
N ILE A 61 -15.13 3.35 -14.99
CA ILE A 61 -15.48 4.71 -15.43
C ILE A 61 -14.29 5.48 -15.99
N LYS A 62 -13.11 4.87 -16.05
CA LYS A 62 -11.86 5.44 -16.55
C LYS A 62 -11.53 6.79 -15.91
N ARG A 63 -11.70 6.90 -14.59
CA ARG A 63 -11.42 8.12 -13.82
C ARG A 63 -10.46 7.86 -12.69
N THR A 64 -9.60 8.84 -12.44
CA THR A 64 -8.71 8.89 -11.28
C THR A 64 -9.15 10.01 -10.36
N PHE A 65 -9.28 9.70 -9.09
CA PHE A 65 -9.56 10.63 -8.00
C PHE A 65 -8.30 10.78 -7.19
N GLU A 66 -7.98 12.01 -6.81
CA GLU A 66 -6.83 12.31 -5.97
C GLU A 66 -7.29 12.82 -4.61
N SER A 67 -6.60 12.40 -3.57
CA SER A 67 -6.81 12.82 -2.19
C SER A 67 -5.46 13.00 -1.52
N THR A 68 -5.40 13.91 -0.55
CA THR A 68 -4.17 14.17 0.22
C THR A 68 -4.47 14.18 1.70
N GLY A 69 -3.46 13.90 2.51
CA GLY A 69 -3.63 13.90 3.95
C GLY A 69 -2.36 13.53 4.69
N ARG A 70 -2.54 13.19 5.97
CA ARG A 70 -1.48 12.75 6.87
C ARG A 70 -1.73 11.34 7.37
N PHE A 71 -0.67 10.67 7.71
CA PHE A 71 -0.74 9.35 8.33
C PHE A 71 0.15 9.29 9.57
N LYS A 72 -0.27 8.45 10.51
CA LYS A 72 0.56 7.98 11.62
C LYS A 72 0.33 6.49 11.78
N ILE A 73 1.41 5.74 11.80
CA ILE A 73 1.39 4.30 12.00
C ILE A 73 2.25 4.01 13.21
N SER A 74 1.67 3.40 14.21
CA SER A 74 2.32 3.05 15.47
C SER A 74 2.05 1.59 15.78
N GLN A 75 3.07 0.88 16.21
CA GLN A 75 2.92 -0.51 16.66
C GLN A 75 1.98 -0.63 17.87
N LYS A 76 1.92 0.40 18.73
CA LYS A 76 1.09 0.44 19.94
C LYS A 76 -0.30 1.03 19.71
N GLU A 77 -0.37 2.14 18.96
CA GLU A 77 -1.61 2.92 18.81
C GLU A 77 -2.42 2.52 17.58
N GLY A 78 -1.81 1.74 16.68
CA GLY A 78 -2.43 1.36 15.41
C GLY A 78 -2.19 2.37 14.30
N ILE A 79 -3.14 2.51 13.40
CA ILE A 79 -3.02 3.32 12.19
C ILE A 79 -4.01 4.48 12.27
N THR A 80 -3.52 5.70 12.09
CA THR A 80 -4.33 6.89 11.87
C THR A 80 -4.13 7.35 10.43
N TRP A 81 -5.22 7.52 9.71
CA TRP A 81 -5.27 8.01 8.35
C TRP A 81 -6.16 9.25 8.33
N ASP A 82 -5.57 10.41 8.13
CA ASP A 82 -6.24 11.71 8.23
C ASP A 82 -6.27 12.34 6.83
N MET A 83 -7.36 12.14 6.11
CA MET A 83 -7.59 12.71 4.79
C MET A 83 -8.00 14.18 4.93
N GLU A 84 -7.31 15.08 4.25
CA GLU A 84 -7.52 16.52 4.31
C GLU A 84 -8.27 17.05 3.08
N LYS A 85 -8.02 16.47 1.91
CA LYS A 85 -8.62 16.88 0.64
C LYS A 85 -9.04 15.68 -0.19
N PRO A 86 -10.10 15.77 -1.03
CA PRO A 86 -11.01 16.91 -1.20
C PRO A 86 -12.02 17.05 -0.06
N PHE A 87 -12.31 15.98 0.70
CA PHE A 87 -13.24 15.93 1.82
C PHE A 87 -12.49 15.42 3.05
N ALA A 88 -12.58 16.18 4.14
CA ALA A 88 -11.92 15.79 5.37
C ALA A 88 -12.55 14.51 5.96
N SER A 89 -11.71 13.55 6.31
CA SER A 89 -12.15 12.37 7.05
C SER A 89 -10.96 11.76 7.80
N LYS A 90 -11.24 11.17 8.94
CA LYS A 90 -10.22 10.51 9.76
C LYS A 90 -10.60 9.06 9.99
N LEU A 91 -9.67 8.16 9.65
CA LEU A 91 -9.79 6.73 9.92
C LEU A 91 -8.75 6.34 10.97
N VAL A 92 -9.23 5.72 12.05
CA VAL A 92 -8.38 5.16 13.10
C VAL A 92 -8.62 3.66 13.15
N ILE A 93 -7.56 2.88 13.00
CA ILE A 93 -7.60 1.42 13.01
C ILE A 93 -6.74 0.94 14.17
N THR A 94 -7.36 0.31 15.14
CA THR A 94 -6.70 -0.34 16.29
C THR A 94 -6.89 -1.86 16.23
N ASP A 95 -6.40 -2.57 17.22
CA ASP A 95 -6.61 -4.02 17.33
C ASP A 95 -8.07 -4.39 17.57
N SER A 96 -8.82 -3.51 18.22
CA SER A 96 -10.20 -3.80 18.66
C SER A 96 -11.27 -3.18 17.76
N LYS A 97 -10.98 -2.05 17.13
CA LYS A 97 -11.98 -1.28 16.39
C LYS A 97 -11.42 -0.45 15.26
N ILE A 98 -12.33 -0.10 14.38
CA ILE A 98 -12.14 0.85 13.29
C ILE A 98 -13.11 2.00 13.55
N VAL A 99 -12.61 3.22 13.59
CA VAL A 99 -13.42 4.43 13.75
C VAL A 99 -13.18 5.33 12.56
N GLN A 100 -14.24 5.63 11.83
CA GLN A 100 -14.23 6.66 10.78
C GLN A 100 -14.97 7.89 11.29
N THR A 101 -14.33 9.04 11.24
CA THR A 101 -14.93 10.35 11.50
C THR A 101 -15.03 11.09 10.18
N ASN A 102 -16.23 11.54 9.82
CA ASN A 102 -16.47 12.30 8.60
C ASN A 102 -16.28 13.81 8.85
N GLU A 103 -16.31 14.60 7.76
CA GLU A 103 -16.14 16.06 7.81
C GLU A 103 -17.17 16.77 8.71
N ASP A 104 -18.40 16.28 8.77
CA ASP A 104 -19.48 16.79 9.63
C ASP A 104 -19.35 16.38 11.10
N GLY A 105 -18.30 15.65 11.47
CA GLY A 105 -18.07 15.12 12.80
C GLY A 105 -18.80 13.83 13.13
N SER A 106 -19.66 13.34 12.23
CA SER A 106 -20.32 12.05 12.41
C SER A 106 -19.30 10.92 12.46
N GLN A 107 -19.55 9.92 13.30
CA GLN A 107 -18.65 8.78 13.47
C GLN A 107 -19.37 7.47 13.16
N VAL A 108 -18.63 6.61 12.45
CA VAL A 108 -18.99 5.21 12.26
C VAL A 108 -17.92 4.37 12.95
N GLU A 109 -18.36 3.60 13.92
CA GLU A 109 -17.48 2.64 14.62
C GLU A 109 -17.88 1.21 14.23
N MET A 110 -16.89 0.40 13.92
CA MET A 110 -17.04 -1.03 13.65
C MET A 110 -16.06 -1.79 14.52
N ALA A 111 -16.55 -2.84 15.20
CA ALA A 111 -15.63 -3.78 15.84
C ALA A 111 -14.79 -4.48 14.77
N SER A 112 -13.51 -4.67 15.02
CA SER A 112 -12.62 -5.37 14.08
C SER A 112 -13.05 -6.81 13.82
N SER A 113 -13.82 -7.42 14.74
CA SER A 113 -14.44 -8.73 14.59
C SER A 113 -15.59 -8.79 13.57
N GLU A 114 -16.25 -7.66 13.32
CA GLU A 114 -17.44 -7.61 12.45
C GLU A 114 -17.07 -7.51 10.96
N ASN A 115 -15.89 -7.01 10.65
CA ASN A 115 -15.43 -6.90 9.27
C ASN A 115 -14.07 -7.58 9.08
N VAL A 116 -14.14 -8.85 8.64
CA VAL A 116 -12.95 -9.70 8.42
C VAL A 116 -11.98 -9.06 7.43
N ILE A 117 -12.48 -8.45 6.34
CA ILE A 117 -11.64 -7.84 5.31
C ILE A 117 -10.83 -6.66 5.89
N PHE A 118 -11.48 -5.76 6.63
CA PHE A 118 -10.78 -4.64 7.27
C PHE A 118 -9.76 -5.10 8.30
N ARG A 119 -10.09 -6.11 9.10
CA ARG A 119 -9.15 -6.70 10.05
C ARG A 119 -7.91 -7.26 9.35
N GLU A 120 -8.11 -7.95 8.23
CA GLU A 120 -7.01 -8.53 7.47
C GLU A 120 -6.16 -7.44 6.78
N ILE A 121 -6.77 -6.39 6.24
CA ILE A 121 -6.05 -5.24 5.68
C ILE A 121 -5.21 -4.57 6.79
N ALA A 122 -5.82 -4.26 7.92
CA ALA A 122 -5.12 -3.61 9.05
C ALA A 122 -3.97 -4.46 9.59
N ALA A 123 -4.19 -5.76 9.76
CA ALA A 123 -3.16 -6.69 10.18
C ALA A 123 -2.02 -6.80 9.16
N SER A 124 -2.34 -6.78 7.87
CA SER A 124 -1.36 -6.82 6.79
C SER A 124 -0.56 -5.53 6.72
N MET A 125 -1.20 -4.37 6.84
CA MET A 125 -0.50 -3.08 6.89
C MET A 125 0.46 -3.01 8.09
N ARG A 126 0.01 -3.46 9.27
CA ARG A 126 0.90 -3.55 10.45
C ARG A 126 2.05 -4.50 10.25
N ALA A 127 1.82 -5.66 9.61
CA ALA A 127 2.86 -6.63 9.34
C ALA A 127 3.91 -6.09 8.35
N VAL A 128 3.46 -5.36 7.31
CA VAL A 128 4.34 -4.69 6.36
C VAL A 128 5.20 -3.64 7.06
N LEU A 129 4.55 -2.74 7.79
CA LEU A 129 5.21 -1.59 8.41
C LEU A 129 5.96 -1.96 9.69
N GLY A 130 5.61 -3.08 10.31
CA GLY A 130 6.35 -3.69 11.40
C GLY A 130 7.43 -4.68 10.94
N GLY A 131 7.62 -4.87 9.63
CA GLY A 131 8.60 -5.81 9.08
C GLY A 131 8.39 -7.26 9.52
N ASN A 132 7.18 -7.64 9.92
CA ASN A 132 6.89 -8.98 10.42
C ASN A 132 6.75 -9.99 9.27
N LEU A 133 7.91 -10.45 8.79
CA LEU A 133 8.00 -11.36 7.66
C LEU A 133 7.22 -12.67 7.87
N ALA A 134 7.19 -13.21 9.09
CA ALA A 134 6.47 -14.44 9.40
C ALA A 134 4.96 -14.29 9.18
N VAL A 135 4.39 -13.16 9.63
CA VAL A 135 2.97 -12.85 9.40
C VAL A 135 2.69 -12.65 7.92
N LEU A 136 3.58 -11.95 7.20
CA LEU A 136 3.44 -11.75 5.75
C LEU A 136 3.48 -13.07 5.00
N GLN A 137 4.43 -13.95 5.30
CA GLN A 137 4.54 -15.27 4.68
C GLN A 137 3.31 -16.14 4.89
N ASN A 138 2.69 -16.08 6.06
CA ASN A 138 1.49 -16.86 6.35
C ASN A 138 0.28 -16.39 5.54
N ARG A 139 0.19 -15.10 5.25
CA ARG A 139 -0.97 -14.45 4.62
C ARG A 139 -0.84 -14.23 3.12
N PHE A 140 0.41 -14.06 2.62
CA PHE A 140 0.69 -13.67 1.24
C PHE A 140 1.69 -14.60 0.57
N GLU A 141 1.55 -14.74 -0.73
CA GLU A 141 2.65 -15.11 -1.61
C GLU A 141 3.51 -13.85 -1.77
N LEU A 142 4.83 -14.01 -1.53
CA LEU A 142 5.78 -12.91 -1.50
C LEU A 142 6.63 -12.90 -2.74
N TYR A 143 6.81 -11.72 -3.30
CA TYR A 143 7.68 -11.45 -4.43
C TYR A 143 8.65 -10.34 -4.05
N PHE A 144 9.87 -10.39 -4.57
CA PHE A 144 10.89 -9.39 -4.29
C PHE A 144 11.70 -9.07 -5.54
N LEU A 145 11.84 -7.78 -5.83
CA LEU A 145 12.65 -7.30 -6.94
C LEU A 145 13.56 -6.18 -6.43
N LYS A 146 14.88 -6.40 -6.52
CA LYS A 146 15.87 -5.34 -6.32
C LYS A 146 15.86 -4.44 -7.54
N THR A 147 15.72 -3.13 -7.34
CA THR A 147 15.77 -2.13 -8.40
C THR A 147 17.11 -1.38 -8.35
N LYS A 148 17.39 -0.55 -9.35
CA LYS A 148 18.60 0.28 -9.38
C LYS A 148 18.69 1.22 -8.18
N ASN A 149 17.56 1.75 -7.74
CA ASN A 149 17.50 2.81 -6.71
C ASN A 149 16.82 2.35 -5.42
N GLY A 150 16.45 1.05 -5.30
CA GLY A 150 15.75 0.57 -4.11
C GLY A 150 15.24 -0.86 -4.27
N TRP A 151 13.99 -1.07 -3.89
CA TRP A 151 13.37 -2.37 -3.84
C TRP A 151 11.86 -2.30 -4.07
N ASN A 152 11.31 -3.39 -4.60
CA ASN A 152 9.88 -3.64 -4.68
C ASN A 152 9.54 -4.95 -3.98
N VAL A 153 8.47 -4.96 -3.20
CA VAL A 153 7.90 -6.14 -2.57
C VAL A 153 6.48 -6.33 -3.08
N GLY A 154 6.21 -7.47 -3.71
CA GLY A 154 4.87 -7.85 -4.16
C GLY A 154 4.22 -8.81 -3.18
N LEU A 155 2.93 -8.60 -2.92
CA LEU A 155 2.11 -9.38 -2.00
C LEU A 155 0.84 -9.83 -2.73
N VAL A 156 0.60 -11.14 -2.80
CA VAL A 156 -0.66 -11.70 -3.31
C VAL A 156 -1.33 -12.46 -2.17
N PRO A 157 -2.56 -12.10 -1.76
CA PRO A 157 -3.25 -12.77 -0.68
C PRO A 157 -3.44 -14.27 -0.97
N LYS A 158 -3.15 -15.14 -0.02
CA LYS A 158 -3.35 -16.59 -0.15
C LYS A 158 -4.82 -16.99 0.02
N GLU A 159 -5.51 -16.29 0.91
CA GLU A 159 -6.91 -16.59 1.20
C GLU A 159 -7.83 -16.02 0.12
N LYS A 160 -8.73 -16.84 -0.42
CA LYS A 160 -9.60 -16.50 -1.56
C LYS A 160 -10.54 -15.31 -1.25
N THR A 161 -11.09 -15.25 -0.05
CA THR A 161 -11.99 -14.18 0.37
C THR A 161 -11.28 -12.83 0.36
N ILE A 162 -10.02 -12.78 0.82
CA ILE A 162 -9.22 -11.57 0.78
C ILE A 162 -8.82 -11.24 -0.65
N ARG A 163 -8.43 -12.25 -1.45
CA ARG A 163 -8.05 -12.07 -2.86
C ARG A 163 -9.20 -11.54 -3.73
N SER A 164 -10.45 -11.85 -3.39
CA SER A 164 -11.62 -11.27 -4.08
C SER A 164 -11.80 -9.77 -3.80
N ALA A 165 -11.29 -9.27 -2.68
CA ALA A 165 -11.31 -7.86 -2.32
C ALA A 165 -10.01 -7.14 -2.74
N ILE A 166 -8.85 -7.81 -2.59
CA ILE A 166 -7.53 -7.28 -2.89
C ILE A 166 -6.77 -8.31 -3.73
N SER A 167 -6.58 -8.02 -5.01
CA SER A 167 -5.87 -8.92 -5.93
C SER A 167 -4.38 -8.93 -5.66
N SER A 168 -3.78 -7.76 -5.43
CA SER A 168 -2.34 -7.62 -5.18
C SER A 168 -1.99 -6.31 -4.49
N ILE A 169 -0.83 -6.29 -3.84
CA ILE A 169 -0.22 -5.09 -3.27
C ILE A 169 1.24 -5.06 -3.71
N VAL A 170 1.72 -3.91 -4.16
CA VAL A 170 3.15 -3.64 -4.42
C VAL A 170 3.61 -2.53 -3.50
N LEU A 171 4.71 -2.77 -2.80
CA LEU A 171 5.41 -1.82 -1.97
C LEU A 171 6.70 -1.42 -2.68
N GLU A 172 6.97 -0.14 -2.75
CA GLU A 172 8.20 0.39 -3.34
C GLU A 172 8.93 1.28 -2.32
N GLY A 173 10.24 1.17 -2.27
CA GLY A 173 11.05 2.00 -1.39
C GLY A 173 12.54 1.97 -1.73
N ASP A 174 13.28 2.81 -1.02
CA ASP A 174 14.74 2.87 -1.04
C ASP A 174 15.34 2.61 0.34
N GLY A 175 15.44 3.58 1.19
CA GLY A 175 15.72 3.46 2.64
C GLY A 175 14.45 3.49 3.49
N ASN A 176 13.30 3.88 2.89
CA ASN A 176 11.98 3.96 3.50
C ASN A 176 10.92 3.53 2.50
N LEU A 177 9.71 3.23 3.00
CA LEU A 177 8.56 3.03 2.14
C LEU A 177 8.19 4.35 1.46
N LYS A 178 8.12 4.35 0.13
CA LYS A 178 7.80 5.51 -0.70
C LYS A 178 6.43 5.41 -1.36
N LYS A 179 6.08 4.21 -1.80
CA LYS A 179 4.83 3.99 -2.53
C LYS A 179 4.20 2.67 -2.14
N VAL A 180 2.89 2.66 -2.08
CA VAL A 180 2.05 1.46 -2.01
C VAL A 180 1.07 1.51 -3.16
N GLU A 181 1.00 0.45 -3.93
CA GLU A 181 -0.02 0.25 -4.95
C GLU A 181 -0.84 -0.98 -4.61
N LEU A 182 -2.16 -0.83 -4.59
CA LEU A 182 -3.12 -1.89 -4.33
C LEU A 182 -4.03 -2.02 -5.53
N VAL A 183 -4.20 -3.24 -6.00
CA VAL A 183 -5.22 -3.59 -7.01
C VAL A 183 -6.34 -4.35 -6.30
N ASP A 184 -7.57 -3.85 -6.41
CA ASP A 184 -8.73 -4.53 -5.85
C ASP A 184 -9.24 -5.68 -6.74
N GLY A 185 -10.25 -6.42 -6.28
CA GLY A 185 -10.82 -7.55 -7.01
C GLY A 185 -11.56 -7.16 -8.29
N GLU A 186 -11.88 -5.88 -8.48
CA GLU A 186 -12.51 -5.33 -9.69
C GLU A 186 -11.47 -4.74 -10.67
N GLY A 187 -10.19 -4.78 -10.29
CA GLY A 187 -9.08 -4.21 -11.07
C GLY A 187 -8.89 -2.71 -10.89
N ASN A 188 -9.59 -2.07 -9.94
CA ASN A 188 -9.31 -0.68 -9.61
C ASN A 188 -7.94 -0.57 -8.93
N VAL A 189 -7.23 0.53 -9.20
CA VAL A 189 -5.90 0.75 -8.66
C VAL A 189 -5.93 1.88 -7.64
N LEU A 190 -5.38 1.62 -6.47
CA LEU A 190 -5.22 2.57 -5.39
C LEU A 190 -3.74 2.74 -5.09
N THR A 191 -3.20 3.91 -5.39
CA THR A 191 -1.80 4.23 -5.18
C THR A 191 -1.66 5.24 -4.05
N TYR A 192 -0.72 5.01 -3.15
CA TYR A 192 -0.27 5.95 -2.12
C TYR A 192 1.18 6.30 -2.34
N GLU A 193 1.50 7.58 -2.42
CA GLU A 193 2.85 8.12 -2.40
C GLU A 193 3.08 8.79 -1.04
N PHE A 194 4.17 8.44 -0.35
CA PHE A 194 4.44 8.85 1.02
C PHE A 194 5.64 9.79 1.12
N GLU A 195 5.48 10.87 1.87
CA GLU A 195 6.57 11.68 2.38
C GLU A 195 6.61 11.53 3.91
N GLN A 196 7.61 10.80 4.40
CA GLN A 196 7.78 10.62 5.84
C GLN A 196 8.34 11.88 6.46
N SER A 197 7.74 12.31 7.58
CA SER A 197 8.31 13.36 8.40
C SER A 197 9.64 12.87 8.96
N GLY A 198 10.70 13.69 8.87
CA GLY A 198 12.00 13.35 9.43
C GLY A 198 11.89 13.03 10.94
N LYS A 199 12.79 12.17 11.40
CA LYS A 199 12.96 11.85 12.82
C LYS A 199 13.40 13.05 13.58
#